data_de5a62142ef52946123234fc3f984052
#
_entry.id   de5a62142ef52946123234fc3f984052
#
_cell.length_a   1.000
_cell.length_b   1.000
_cell.length_c   1.000
_cell.angle_alpha   90.00
_cell.angle_beta   90.00
_cell.angle_gamma   90.00
#
_symmetry.space_group_name_H-M   'P 1'
#
loop_
_entity.id
_entity.type
_entity.pdbx_description
1 polymer ?
#
loop_
_entity_poly.entity_id
_entity_poly.type
_entity_poly.pdbx_seq_one_letter_code
_entity_poly.pdbx_strand_id
1 'polypeptide(L)'
;MSSTPAEPRPTHACWLLCLLIMTLPGCRDKPLREAVERPVLFTEIADQHSASYARFAGVIQPQYEVALGFRVAGRLATRHAEVGDRVCKGDLLATLEPGDQQHRFRAPHAELGRARSAWQQARDEQTRYQQLYERGIGSRARLDQLNSEVRTQDALRSQASIALQQATDHVSYTRLSAEFDGLITEWQAEVGQVIATGQAVVSLARPESREAVVDLPLGALDDNQRIRVISQLDEQVSVAAKVRQLAPQINAETRTQHVRLALQHMPDSFRPGSTVTVEISGDAPPFHELPGSAVVERDGLSQVWVIDPSTSTLVARTVQVLTRTGSKVRISGELHEGEKVVTAGVNGMQSGQKIRMQREVSL
;
A
#
# COMPACT_ATOMS: atom_id res chain seq x y z
N MET A 1 72.28 19.96 -62.14
CA MET A 1 73.01 19.03 -63.01
C MET A 1 71.97 18.12 -63.59
N SER A 2 71.56 18.45 -64.76
CA SER A 2 71.83 17.86 -66.09
C SER A 2 71.31 16.38 -66.09
N SER A 3 70.47 15.94 -66.95
CA SER A 3 70.20 16.30 -68.34
C SER A 3 69.09 15.38 -68.87
N THR A 4 68.21 15.95 -69.64
CA THR A 4 67.46 15.31 -70.75
C THR A 4 68.47 14.88 -71.84
N PRO A 5 68.21 14.00 -72.82
CA PRO A 5 67.09 14.03 -73.78
C PRO A 5 66.75 12.61 -74.38
N ALA A 6 65.90 12.30 -75.28
CA ALA A 6 65.41 12.83 -76.52
C ALA A 6 64.38 11.84 -77.11
N GLU A 7 63.41 12.38 -77.83
CA GLU A 7 62.63 11.68 -78.90
C GLU A 7 63.48 11.16 -80.04
N PRO A 8 62.95 10.32 -80.96
CA PRO A 8 62.14 10.85 -82.05
C PRO A 8 61.02 9.88 -82.63
N ARG A 9 60.05 10.51 -83.23
CA ARG A 9 59.17 10.07 -84.34
C ARG A 9 59.99 9.63 -85.57
N PRO A 10 59.41 9.21 -86.76
CA PRO A 10 58.02 9.04 -87.22
C PRO A 10 57.79 7.77 -88.10
N THR A 11 56.66 7.49 -88.66
CA THR A 11 56.21 7.61 -90.06
C THR A 11 55.01 6.72 -90.38
N HIS A 12 54.05 7.31 -90.94
CA HIS A 12 53.29 6.98 -92.16
C HIS A 12 52.84 5.57 -92.46
N ALA A 13 51.64 5.31 -92.70
CA ALA A 13 50.81 5.52 -93.89
C ALA A 13 49.89 4.29 -94.15
N CYS A 14 48.81 4.62 -94.66
CA CYS A 14 48.01 4.01 -95.73
C CYS A 14 46.73 3.29 -95.27
N TRP A 15 45.62 3.98 -95.35
CA TRP A 15 44.67 4.11 -96.46
C TRP A 15 43.86 2.83 -96.78
N LEU A 16 42.56 3.02 -96.72
CA LEU A 16 41.49 2.47 -97.57
C LEU A 16 41.07 1.02 -97.40
N LEU A 17 39.88 0.74 -97.00
CA LEU A 17 38.84 0.25 -97.88
C LEU A 17 37.52 -0.06 -97.14
N CYS A 18 36.52 0.57 -97.57
CA CYS A 18 35.14 0.13 -97.78
C CYS A 18 34.36 -0.43 -96.54
N LEU A 19 33.40 0.36 -96.19
CA LEU A 19 32.00 0.46 -96.72
C LEU A 19 31.12 -0.74 -96.37
N LEU A 20 30.05 -0.39 -95.77
CA LEU A 20 28.74 -1.03 -95.81
C LEU A 20 28.57 -2.28 -94.93
N ILE A 21 27.84 -2.12 -93.86
CA ILE A 21 26.57 -2.79 -93.73
C ILE A 21 25.82 -2.15 -92.55
N MET A 22 24.80 -1.50 -92.90
CA MET A 22 23.58 -1.11 -92.28
C MET A 22 23.08 -2.07 -91.22
N THR A 23 22.46 -1.35 -90.21
CA THR A 23 21.23 -1.71 -89.55
C THR A 23 21.30 -2.78 -88.45
N LEU A 24 21.00 -2.33 -87.20
CA LEU A 24 19.71 -2.47 -86.50
C LEU A 24 19.82 -1.97 -85.06
N PRO A 25 18.97 -1.08 -84.66
CA PRO A 25 18.86 -0.76 -83.24
C PRO A 25 18.05 -1.90 -82.54
N GLY A 26 18.77 -2.78 -81.89
CA GLY A 26 18.11 -3.71 -80.96
C GLY A 26 17.89 -3.04 -79.63
N CYS A 27 16.77 -2.36 -79.48
CA CYS A 27 16.21 -2.10 -78.16
C CYS A 27 15.98 -3.47 -77.53
N ARG A 28 16.89 -3.88 -76.71
CA ARG A 28 16.65 -4.96 -75.76
C ARG A 28 16.00 -4.30 -74.55
N ASP A 29 14.68 -4.31 -74.53
CA ASP A 29 13.95 -4.17 -73.28
C ASP A 29 14.52 -5.18 -72.28
N LYS A 30 15.20 -4.67 -71.24
CA LYS A 30 15.49 -5.48 -70.10
C LYS A 30 14.13 -5.97 -69.57
N PRO A 31 13.91 -7.29 -69.53
CA PRO A 31 12.70 -7.76 -68.85
C PRO A 31 12.75 -7.18 -67.44
N LEU A 32 11.67 -6.47 -67.04
CA LEU A 32 11.43 -6.18 -65.67
C LEU A 32 11.62 -7.53 -64.95
N ARG A 33 12.70 -7.62 -64.16
CA ARG A 33 12.83 -8.74 -63.21
C ARG A 33 11.55 -8.70 -62.37
N GLU A 34 10.67 -9.63 -62.59
CA GLU A 34 9.60 -9.89 -61.64
C GLU A 34 10.26 -9.91 -60.27
N ALA A 35 9.80 -9.01 -59.39
CA ALA A 35 10.35 -8.92 -58.05
C ALA A 35 10.11 -10.27 -57.39
N VAL A 36 11.17 -11.03 -57.19
CA VAL A 36 11.12 -12.32 -56.53
C VAL A 36 10.51 -12.11 -55.15
N GLU A 37 9.28 -12.57 -54.99
CA GLU A 37 8.60 -12.51 -53.70
C GLU A 37 9.43 -13.28 -52.67
N ARG A 38 10.00 -12.53 -51.71
CA ARG A 38 10.78 -13.17 -50.63
C ARG A 38 9.85 -13.74 -49.57
N PRO A 39 10.01 -15.00 -49.18
CA PRO A 39 9.31 -15.54 -48.05
C PRO A 39 9.75 -14.81 -46.78
N VAL A 40 8.81 -14.39 -45.94
CA VAL A 40 9.06 -13.72 -44.66
C VAL A 40 8.32 -14.44 -43.55
N LEU A 41 8.97 -14.59 -42.41
CA LEU A 41 8.34 -15.01 -41.18
C LEU A 41 7.72 -13.80 -40.51
N PHE A 42 6.52 -13.96 -39.95
CA PHE A 42 5.82 -12.91 -39.29
C PHE A 42 5.17 -13.42 -37.99
N THR A 43 4.95 -12.48 -37.07
CA THR A 43 4.10 -12.67 -35.91
C THR A 43 2.92 -11.71 -36.00
N GLU A 44 1.78 -12.13 -35.49
CA GLU A 44 0.63 -11.25 -35.33
C GLU A 44 0.77 -10.47 -34.02
N ILE A 45 0.49 -9.18 -34.08
CA ILE A 45 0.44 -8.34 -32.88
C ILE A 45 -0.72 -8.85 -32.06
N ALA A 46 -0.39 -9.42 -30.88
CA ALA A 46 -1.36 -9.74 -29.86
C ALA A 46 -1.89 -8.45 -29.21
N ASP A 47 -2.95 -8.62 -28.44
CA ASP A 47 -3.59 -7.55 -27.69
C ASP A 47 -2.59 -6.57 -27.07
N GLN A 48 -2.91 -5.29 -27.16
CA GLN A 48 -2.12 -4.22 -26.59
C GLN A 48 -2.04 -4.42 -25.07
N HIS A 49 -0.89 -4.80 -24.56
CA HIS A 49 -0.71 -4.92 -23.12
C HIS A 49 -0.73 -3.49 -22.52
N SER A 50 -1.92 -3.04 -22.19
CA SER A 50 -2.09 -1.83 -21.41
C SER A 50 -1.70 -2.13 -19.96
N ALA A 51 -0.72 -1.40 -19.48
CA ALA A 51 -0.20 -1.33 -18.12
C ALA A 51 0.55 -2.59 -17.63
N SER A 52 1.79 -2.37 -17.24
CA SER A 52 2.53 -3.32 -16.41
C SER A 52 1.89 -3.29 -15.02
N TYR A 53 1.12 -4.32 -14.68
CA TYR A 53 0.59 -4.49 -13.33
C TYR A 53 1.64 -5.18 -12.47
N ALA A 54 2.05 -4.50 -11.40
CA ALA A 54 2.78 -5.16 -10.33
C ALA A 54 1.76 -5.65 -9.29
N ARG A 55 1.86 -6.91 -8.90
CA ARG A 55 0.96 -7.54 -7.92
C ARG A 55 1.73 -7.87 -6.65
N PHE A 56 1.19 -7.46 -5.52
CA PHE A 56 1.76 -7.68 -4.20
C PHE A 56 0.71 -8.30 -3.28
N ALA A 57 1.15 -9.20 -2.42
CA ALA A 57 0.29 -9.74 -1.38
C ALA A 57 0.14 -8.72 -0.25
N GLY A 58 -1.09 -8.51 0.21
CA GLY A 58 -1.40 -7.65 1.34
C GLY A 58 -2.42 -8.31 2.27
N VAL A 59 -2.69 -7.66 3.39
CA VAL A 59 -3.64 -8.11 4.42
C VAL A 59 -4.56 -6.96 4.79
N ILE A 60 -5.84 -7.23 4.99
CA ILE A 60 -6.79 -6.27 5.55
C ILE A 60 -6.57 -6.19 7.06
N GLN A 61 -6.37 -5.00 7.58
CA GLN A 61 -6.24 -4.73 9.00
C GLN A 61 -7.23 -3.65 9.45
N PRO A 62 -7.65 -3.67 10.71
CA PRO A 62 -8.36 -2.51 11.27
C PRO A 62 -7.42 -1.29 11.27
N GLN A 63 -7.94 -0.13 10.92
CA GLN A 63 -7.18 1.11 11.01
C GLN A 63 -6.89 1.51 12.46
N TYR A 64 -7.85 1.22 13.35
CA TYR A 64 -7.77 1.50 14.77
C TYR A 64 -8.04 0.22 15.55
N GLU A 65 -7.02 -0.26 16.21
CA GLU A 65 -7.06 -1.41 17.11
C GLU A 65 -6.26 -1.05 18.36
N VAL A 66 -6.84 -1.33 19.52
CA VAL A 66 -6.25 -1.04 20.83
C VAL A 66 -6.28 -2.30 21.67
N ALA A 67 -5.14 -2.67 22.22
CA ALA A 67 -5.06 -3.70 23.24
C ALA A 67 -5.40 -3.08 24.59
N LEU A 68 -6.49 -3.54 25.19
CA LEU A 68 -6.98 -3.11 26.49
C LEU A 68 -6.44 -4.01 27.59
N GLY A 69 -6.09 -3.41 28.72
CA GLY A 69 -5.58 -4.12 29.89
C GLY A 69 -6.04 -3.48 31.19
N PHE A 70 -5.93 -4.24 32.29
CA PHE A 70 -6.29 -3.75 33.61
C PHE A 70 -5.23 -2.76 34.15
N ARG A 71 -5.71 -1.75 34.87
CA ARG A 71 -4.87 -0.73 35.55
C ARG A 71 -4.29 -1.23 36.88
N VAL A 72 -4.75 -2.41 37.36
CA VAL A 72 -4.30 -3.07 38.58
C VAL A 72 -4.03 -4.54 38.28
N ALA A 73 -3.09 -5.12 39.00
CA ALA A 73 -2.83 -6.56 38.89
C ALA A 73 -3.91 -7.35 39.63
N GLY A 74 -4.20 -8.56 39.13
CA GLY A 74 -5.15 -9.46 39.73
C GLY A 74 -5.36 -10.74 38.92
N ARG A 75 -6.18 -11.67 39.40
CA ARG A 75 -6.56 -12.88 38.68
C ARG A 75 -7.81 -12.60 37.84
N LEU A 76 -7.78 -12.96 36.54
CA LEU A 76 -8.94 -12.80 35.66
C LEU A 76 -10.08 -13.75 36.13
N ALA A 77 -11.20 -13.15 36.53
CA ALA A 77 -12.34 -13.90 37.07
C ALA A 77 -13.32 -14.33 35.98
N THR A 78 -13.73 -13.36 35.14
CA THR A 78 -14.74 -13.59 34.09
C THR A 78 -14.45 -12.79 32.85
N ARG A 79 -14.86 -13.34 31.69
CA ARG A 79 -15.06 -12.64 30.44
C ARG A 79 -16.56 -12.47 30.20
N HIS A 80 -16.97 -11.36 29.66
CA HIS A 80 -18.37 -11.01 29.40
C HIS A 80 -18.69 -10.89 27.90
N ALA A 81 -17.68 -11.01 27.04
CA ALA A 81 -17.83 -10.95 25.60
C ALA A 81 -16.83 -11.90 24.93
N GLU A 82 -17.14 -12.38 23.75
CA GLU A 82 -16.33 -13.31 22.97
C GLU A 82 -15.68 -12.63 21.74
N VAL A 83 -14.70 -13.31 21.13
CA VAL A 83 -14.11 -12.85 19.86
C VAL A 83 -15.18 -12.79 18.79
N GLY A 84 -15.30 -11.65 18.10
CA GLY A 84 -16.32 -11.39 17.10
C GLY A 84 -17.55 -10.65 17.61
N ASP A 85 -17.68 -10.43 18.91
CA ASP A 85 -18.78 -9.66 19.48
C ASP A 85 -18.61 -8.15 19.22
N ARG A 86 -19.73 -7.50 18.92
CA ARG A 86 -19.81 -6.03 18.89
C ARG A 86 -20.16 -5.52 20.28
N VAL A 87 -19.38 -4.55 20.73
CA VAL A 87 -19.55 -3.92 22.06
C VAL A 87 -19.70 -2.43 21.92
N CYS A 88 -20.49 -1.83 22.79
CA CYS A 88 -20.62 -0.38 22.90
C CYS A 88 -19.65 0.18 23.94
N LYS A 89 -19.32 1.45 23.79
CA LYS A 89 -18.52 2.16 24.80
C LYS A 89 -19.14 2.05 26.20
N GLY A 90 -18.34 1.55 27.16
CA GLY A 90 -18.75 1.33 28.54
C GLY A 90 -19.20 -0.10 28.85
N ASP A 91 -19.41 -0.94 27.86
CA ASP A 91 -19.75 -2.35 28.08
C ASP A 91 -18.63 -3.06 28.85
N LEU A 92 -19.04 -3.89 29.81
CA LEU A 92 -18.12 -4.64 30.63
C LEU A 92 -17.56 -5.83 29.84
N LEU A 93 -16.25 -5.83 29.65
CA LEU A 93 -15.54 -6.88 28.88
C LEU A 93 -15.01 -8.00 29.78
N ALA A 94 -14.42 -7.63 30.93
CA ALA A 94 -13.83 -8.58 31.84
C ALA A 94 -13.78 -8.06 33.28
N THR A 95 -13.63 -8.97 34.25
CA THR A 95 -13.43 -8.60 35.66
C THR A 95 -12.27 -9.39 36.25
N LEU A 96 -11.56 -8.75 37.20
CA LEU A 96 -10.62 -9.42 38.08
C LEU A 96 -11.33 -9.92 39.34
N GLU A 97 -10.76 -10.94 40.01
CA GLU A 97 -11.18 -11.36 41.34
C GLU A 97 -11.05 -10.18 42.32
N PRO A 98 -12.16 -9.74 42.94
CA PRO A 98 -12.18 -8.52 43.72
C PRO A 98 -11.56 -8.59 45.12
N GLY A 99 -11.13 -9.78 45.56
CA GLY A 99 -10.80 -10.10 46.95
C GLY A 99 -9.92 -9.05 47.67
N ASP A 100 -8.71 -8.83 47.20
CA ASP A 100 -7.75 -7.89 47.81
C ASP A 100 -8.21 -6.43 47.75
N GLN A 101 -8.82 -6.02 46.65
CA GLN A 101 -9.24 -4.64 46.44
C GLN A 101 -10.46 -4.29 47.30
N GLN A 102 -11.38 -5.23 47.48
CA GLN A 102 -12.52 -5.04 48.39
C GLN A 102 -12.07 -4.91 49.85
N HIS A 103 -11.06 -5.68 50.27
CA HIS A 103 -10.52 -5.52 51.64
C HIS A 103 -9.88 -4.16 51.85
N ARG A 104 -9.11 -3.67 50.84
CA ARG A 104 -8.48 -2.36 50.89
C ARG A 104 -9.48 -1.20 50.91
N PHE A 105 -10.67 -1.36 50.37
CA PHE A 105 -11.73 -0.36 50.39
C PHE A 105 -12.36 -0.18 51.79
N ARG A 106 -12.46 -1.25 52.61
CA ARG A 106 -13.17 -1.24 53.88
C ARG A 106 -12.53 -0.31 54.93
N ALA A 107 -11.21 -0.28 55.01
CA ALA A 107 -10.51 0.55 56.00
C ALA A 107 -10.70 2.08 55.77
N PRO A 108 -10.47 2.63 54.56
CA PRO A 108 -10.78 4.05 54.27
C PRO A 108 -12.25 4.39 54.44
N HIS A 109 -13.17 3.49 54.11
CA HIS A 109 -14.61 3.73 54.37
C HIS A 109 -14.92 3.91 55.82
N ALA A 110 -14.39 3.03 56.71
CA ALA A 110 -14.58 3.17 58.15
C ALA A 110 -13.92 4.44 58.72
N GLU A 111 -12.71 4.79 58.20
CA GLU A 111 -11.99 5.99 58.59
C GLU A 111 -12.75 7.29 58.26
N LEU A 112 -13.34 7.36 57.05
CA LEU A 112 -14.19 8.50 56.70
C LEU A 112 -15.40 8.60 57.63
N GLY A 113 -16.03 7.46 58.02
CA GLY A 113 -17.12 7.43 58.99
C GLY A 113 -16.69 8.04 60.32
N ARG A 114 -15.53 7.64 60.86
CA ARG A 114 -14.95 8.17 62.08
C ARG A 114 -14.65 9.67 61.98
N ALA A 115 -13.99 10.12 60.92
CA ALA A 115 -13.65 11.50 60.70
C ALA A 115 -14.89 12.41 60.56
N ARG A 116 -15.96 11.93 59.90
CA ARG A 116 -17.26 12.63 59.82
C ARG A 116 -17.90 12.84 61.16
N SER A 117 -17.91 11.81 62.01
CA SER A 117 -18.48 11.91 63.38
C SER A 117 -17.69 12.90 64.22
N ALA A 118 -16.37 12.91 64.19
CA ALA A 118 -15.54 13.84 64.93
C ALA A 118 -15.74 15.29 64.45
N TRP A 119 -15.80 15.51 63.17
CA TRP A 119 -16.09 16.83 62.60
C TRP A 119 -17.49 17.32 62.99
N GLN A 120 -18.50 16.48 62.93
CA GLN A 120 -19.85 16.83 63.32
C GLN A 120 -19.91 17.21 64.81
N GLN A 121 -19.26 16.45 65.69
CA GLN A 121 -19.16 16.75 67.10
C GLN A 121 -18.52 18.11 67.37
N ALA A 122 -17.37 18.39 66.73
CA ALA A 122 -16.68 19.66 66.86
C ALA A 122 -17.54 20.82 66.38
N ARG A 123 -18.25 20.67 65.29
CA ARG A 123 -19.17 21.66 64.72
C ARG A 123 -20.37 21.94 65.64
N ASP A 124 -20.95 20.88 66.20
CA ASP A 124 -22.09 21.06 67.13
C ASP A 124 -21.66 21.76 68.42
N GLU A 125 -20.48 21.48 68.94
CA GLU A 125 -19.90 22.15 70.08
C GLU A 125 -19.61 23.64 69.77
N GLN A 126 -18.97 23.89 68.64
CA GLN A 126 -18.73 25.30 68.18
C GLN A 126 -20.02 26.06 67.99
N THR A 127 -21.06 25.48 67.39
CA THR A 127 -22.35 26.10 67.15
C THR A 127 -23.02 26.44 68.49
N ARG A 128 -23.04 25.52 69.47
CA ARG A 128 -23.58 25.78 70.81
C ARG A 128 -22.84 26.92 71.52
N TYR A 129 -21.49 26.88 71.46
CA TYR A 129 -20.68 27.92 72.12
C TYR A 129 -20.79 29.26 71.41
N GLN A 130 -20.93 29.34 70.12
CA GLN A 130 -21.18 30.53 69.34
C GLN A 130 -22.48 31.22 69.83
N GLN A 131 -23.57 30.48 70.07
CA GLN A 131 -24.84 31.03 70.61
C GLN A 131 -24.70 31.57 72.03
N LEU A 132 -23.87 30.96 72.89
CA LEU A 132 -23.55 31.44 74.22
C LEU A 132 -22.75 32.76 74.20
N TYR A 133 -21.74 32.78 73.29
CA TYR A 133 -20.89 33.98 73.10
C TYR A 133 -21.71 35.16 72.60
N GLU A 134 -22.65 34.99 71.68
CA GLU A 134 -23.56 36.01 71.16
C GLU A 134 -24.50 36.58 72.26
N ARG A 135 -24.78 35.79 73.30
CA ARG A 135 -25.54 36.22 74.49
C ARG A 135 -24.67 36.90 75.56
N GLY A 136 -23.36 37.10 75.23
CA GLY A 136 -22.43 37.71 76.21
C GLY A 136 -21.86 36.72 77.24
N ILE A 137 -22.12 35.42 77.09
CA ILE A 137 -21.66 34.37 78.00
C ILE A 137 -20.52 33.62 77.33
N GLY A 138 -19.26 33.83 77.75
CA GLY A 138 -18.11 33.07 77.20
C GLY A 138 -16.96 33.99 76.75
N SER A 139 -15.80 33.40 76.56
CA SER A 139 -14.58 34.08 76.09
C SER A 139 -14.35 33.93 74.58
N ARG A 140 -13.85 34.98 73.96
CA ARG A 140 -13.46 34.98 72.57
C ARG A 140 -12.37 33.92 72.27
N ALA A 141 -11.42 33.79 73.19
CA ALA A 141 -10.34 32.84 73.08
C ALA A 141 -10.85 31.35 72.90
N ARG A 142 -11.92 31.00 73.68
CA ARG A 142 -12.52 29.66 73.58
C ARG A 142 -13.26 29.48 72.25
N LEU A 143 -13.95 30.51 71.77
CA LEU A 143 -14.60 30.45 70.47
C LEU A 143 -13.60 30.27 69.35
N ASP A 144 -12.47 31.00 69.37
CA ASP A 144 -11.39 30.90 68.41
C ASP A 144 -10.73 29.48 68.42
N GLN A 145 -10.61 28.88 69.61
CA GLN A 145 -10.16 27.52 69.82
C GLN A 145 -11.13 26.53 69.17
N LEU A 146 -12.44 26.65 69.39
CA LEU A 146 -13.47 25.78 68.80
C LEU A 146 -13.53 25.93 67.27
N ASN A 147 -13.40 27.15 66.78
CA ASN A 147 -13.29 27.41 65.35
C ASN A 147 -12.04 26.72 64.72
N SER A 148 -10.92 26.71 65.45
CA SER A 148 -9.70 26.02 65.00
C SER A 148 -9.88 24.51 65.01
N GLU A 149 -10.54 23.95 66.04
CA GLU A 149 -10.88 22.52 66.14
C GLU A 149 -11.77 22.09 64.97
N VAL A 150 -12.84 22.82 64.64
CA VAL A 150 -13.70 22.53 63.49
C VAL A 150 -12.90 22.50 62.22
N ARG A 151 -11.97 23.45 61.99
CA ARG A 151 -11.09 23.45 60.80
C ARG A 151 -10.17 22.23 60.77
N THR A 152 -9.59 21.85 61.91
CA THR A 152 -8.75 20.66 62.01
C THR A 152 -9.52 19.38 61.66
N GLN A 153 -10.71 19.21 62.27
CA GLN A 153 -11.54 18.01 61.98
C GLN A 153 -12.09 18.01 60.57
N ASP A 154 -12.36 19.19 59.96
CA ASP A 154 -12.75 19.26 58.54
C ASP A 154 -11.61 18.87 57.59
N ALA A 155 -10.39 19.26 57.91
CA ALA A 155 -9.20 18.82 57.14
C ALA A 155 -9.00 17.30 57.22
N LEU A 156 -9.15 16.69 58.40
CA LEU A 156 -9.06 15.24 58.58
C LEU A 156 -10.18 14.48 57.84
N ARG A 157 -11.42 15.00 57.88
CA ARG A 157 -12.54 14.49 57.10
C ARG A 157 -12.26 14.52 55.59
N SER A 158 -11.72 15.65 55.11
CA SER A 158 -11.36 15.82 53.72
C SER A 158 -10.27 14.82 53.32
N GLN A 159 -9.22 14.64 54.11
CA GLN A 159 -8.17 13.67 53.90
C GLN A 159 -8.74 12.23 53.82
N ALA A 160 -9.60 11.85 54.76
CA ALA A 160 -10.25 10.54 54.74
C ALA A 160 -11.16 10.33 53.53
N SER A 161 -11.82 11.39 53.02
CA SER A 161 -12.63 11.30 51.82
C SER A 161 -11.82 11.08 50.58
N ILE A 162 -10.63 11.69 50.46
CA ILE A 162 -9.70 11.47 49.36
C ILE A 162 -9.16 10.02 49.39
N ALA A 163 -8.81 9.52 50.57
CA ALA A 163 -8.35 8.14 50.74
C ALA A 163 -9.41 7.11 50.31
N LEU A 164 -10.70 7.37 50.68
CA LEU A 164 -11.81 6.53 50.23
C LEU A 164 -12.01 6.60 48.72
N GLN A 165 -11.89 7.78 48.11
CA GLN A 165 -12.01 7.93 46.65
C GLN A 165 -10.93 7.13 45.93
N GLN A 166 -9.67 7.21 46.39
CA GLN A 166 -8.59 6.43 45.82
C GLN A 166 -8.86 4.92 45.92
N ALA A 167 -9.35 4.42 47.06
CA ALA A 167 -9.71 3.01 47.23
C ALA A 167 -10.88 2.60 46.31
N THR A 168 -11.86 3.49 46.11
CA THR A 168 -12.98 3.28 45.18
C THR A 168 -12.50 3.19 43.74
N ASP A 169 -11.57 4.05 43.31
CA ASP A 169 -10.98 4.03 41.98
C ASP A 169 -10.23 2.70 41.77
N HIS A 170 -9.47 2.24 42.75
CA HIS A 170 -8.77 0.95 42.66
C HIS A 170 -9.75 -0.23 42.51
N VAL A 171 -10.92 -0.21 43.15
CA VAL A 171 -11.96 -1.22 42.92
C VAL A 171 -12.53 -1.10 41.52
N SER A 172 -12.74 0.09 41.01
CA SER A 172 -13.23 0.30 39.65
C SER A 172 -12.28 -0.25 38.59
N TYR A 173 -10.97 -0.18 38.83
CA TYR A 173 -9.92 -0.71 37.93
C TYR A 173 -9.88 -2.25 37.85
N THR A 174 -10.64 -2.96 38.68
CA THR A 174 -10.84 -4.40 38.53
C THR A 174 -11.88 -4.76 37.48
N ARG A 175 -12.51 -3.79 36.86
CA ARG A 175 -13.49 -3.93 35.78
C ARG A 175 -12.92 -3.35 34.51
N LEU A 176 -12.79 -4.16 33.48
CA LEU A 176 -12.35 -3.74 32.16
C LEU A 176 -13.57 -3.47 31.30
N SER A 177 -13.72 -2.24 30.83
CA SER A 177 -14.82 -1.84 29.96
C SER A 177 -14.30 -1.36 28.62
N ALA A 178 -15.14 -1.43 27.59
CA ALA A 178 -14.85 -0.92 26.25
C ALA A 178 -14.69 0.59 26.26
N GLU A 179 -13.60 1.11 25.69
CA GLU A 179 -13.32 2.55 25.63
C GLU A 179 -14.07 3.26 24.49
N PHE A 180 -14.48 2.50 23.45
CA PHE A 180 -15.23 2.95 22.28
C PHE A 180 -16.09 1.82 21.72
N ASP A 181 -17.02 2.14 20.81
CA ASP A 181 -17.82 1.15 20.09
C ASP A 181 -16.95 0.37 19.12
N GLY A 182 -16.93 -0.95 19.23
CA GLY A 182 -15.99 -1.76 18.49
C GLY A 182 -16.36 -3.23 18.37
N LEU A 183 -15.42 -3.97 17.79
CA LEU A 183 -15.45 -5.42 17.63
C LEU A 183 -14.27 -6.02 18.39
N ILE A 184 -14.52 -7.08 19.16
CA ILE A 184 -13.45 -7.84 19.82
C ILE A 184 -12.74 -8.69 18.78
N THR A 185 -11.43 -8.46 18.61
CA THR A 185 -10.60 -9.16 17.62
C THR A 185 -9.84 -10.33 18.22
N GLU A 186 -9.35 -10.17 19.46
CA GLU A 186 -8.53 -11.18 20.10
C GLU A 186 -8.60 -11.10 21.62
N TRP A 187 -8.54 -12.25 22.29
CA TRP A 187 -8.26 -12.37 23.72
C TRP A 187 -6.81 -12.86 23.91
N GLN A 188 -6.01 -12.11 24.68
CA GLN A 188 -4.61 -12.40 24.97
C GLN A 188 -4.41 -12.97 26.37
N ALA A 189 -5.49 -13.13 27.15
CA ALA A 189 -5.46 -13.68 28.50
C ALA A 189 -6.64 -14.62 28.75
N GLU A 190 -6.42 -15.65 29.57
CA GLU A 190 -7.42 -16.68 29.89
C GLU A 190 -8.00 -16.49 31.29
N VAL A 191 -9.27 -16.91 31.48
CA VAL A 191 -9.92 -16.92 32.80
C VAL A 191 -9.10 -17.80 33.78
N GLY A 192 -8.85 -17.25 34.96
CA GLY A 192 -7.99 -17.86 35.97
C GLY A 192 -6.51 -17.45 35.87
N GLN A 193 -6.07 -16.80 34.81
CA GLN A 193 -4.71 -16.29 34.66
C GLN A 193 -4.47 -15.08 35.56
N VAL A 194 -3.26 -14.95 36.10
CA VAL A 194 -2.80 -13.75 36.82
C VAL A 194 -2.31 -12.73 35.83
N ILE A 195 -2.90 -11.54 35.86
CA ILE A 195 -2.65 -10.43 34.96
C ILE A 195 -1.82 -9.37 35.68
N ALA A 196 -0.75 -8.89 35.04
CA ALA A 196 0.04 -7.77 35.51
C ALA A 196 -0.63 -6.43 35.11
N THR A 197 -0.30 -5.37 35.83
CA THR A 197 -0.75 -4.00 35.49
C THR A 197 -0.26 -3.61 34.09
N GLY A 198 -1.19 -3.20 33.21
CA GLY A 198 -0.88 -2.78 31.83
C GLY A 198 -0.67 -3.94 30.84
N GLN A 199 -0.77 -5.19 31.30
CA GLN A 199 -0.74 -6.35 30.40
C GLN A 199 -1.96 -6.33 29.49
N ALA A 200 -1.75 -6.55 28.19
CA ALA A 200 -2.82 -6.70 27.21
C ALA A 200 -3.68 -7.92 27.53
N VAL A 201 -4.99 -7.75 27.52
CA VAL A 201 -5.99 -8.76 27.85
C VAL A 201 -6.92 -9.02 26.68
N VAL A 202 -7.37 -7.97 26.01
CA VAL A 202 -8.31 -8.04 24.88
C VAL A 202 -8.01 -6.95 23.89
N SER A 203 -8.07 -7.27 22.59
CA SER A 203 -7.96 -6.30 21.50
C SER A 203 -9.35 -5.88 21.02
N LEU A 204 -9.56 -4.57 20.91
CA LEU A 204 -10.78 -3.94 20.45
C LEU A 204 -10.48 -3.12 19.19
N ALA A 205 -11.17 -3.40 18.08
CA ALA A 205 -11.02 -2.72 16.81
C ALA A 205 -12.29 -2.00 16.39
N ARG A 206 -12.13 -0.91 15.61
CA ARG A 206 -13.25 -0.25 14.93
C ARG A 206 -13.56 -0.97 13.61
N PRO A 207 -14.73 -1.63 13.47
CA PRO A 207 -15.04 -2.44 12.30
C PRO A 207 -15.23 -1.62 11.02
N GLU A 208 -15.58 -0.34 11.15
CA GLU A 208 -15.88 0.54 10.02
C GLU A 208 -14.63 1.08 9.32
N SER A 209 -13.51 1.15 10.04
CA SER A 209 -12.25 1.68 9.54
C SER A 209 -11.24 0.56 9.32
N ARG A 210 -11.22 0.01 8.11
CA ARG A 210 -10.26 -1.01 7.67
C ARG A 210 -9.36 -0.46 6.59
N GLU A 211 -8.17 -1.00 6.47
CA GLU A 211 -7.18 -0.62 5.46
C GLU A 211 -6.47 -1.87 4.92
N ALA A 212 -5.96 -1.78 3.72
CA ALA A 212 -5.08 -2.81 3.22
C ALA A 212 -3.63 -2.45 3.55
N VAL A 213 -2.92 -3.41 4.08
CA VAL A 213 -1.50 -3.27 4.44
C VAL A 213 -0.69 -4.15 3.51
N VAL A 214 0.35 -3.58 2.92
CA VAL A 214 1.21 -4.25 1.95
C VAL A 214 2.65 -3.80 2.11
N ASP A 215 3.59 -4.73 1.89
CA ASP A 215 5.01 -4.43 1.85
C ASP A 215 5.47 -4.29 0.41
N LEU A 216 5.87 -3.09 0.01
CA LEU A 216 6.26 -2.78 -1.36
C LEU A 216 7.77 -2.55 -1.48
N PRO A 217 8.40 -3.03 -2.56
CA PRO A 217 9.77 -2.66 -2.88
C PRO A 217 9.92 -1.15 -3.07
N LEU A 218 11.11 -0.63 -2.78
CA LEU A 218 11.42 0.78 -3.04
C LEU A 218 11.21 1.12 -4.52
N GLY A 219 10.55 2.26 -4.77
CA GLY A 219 10.27 2.72 -6.13
C GLY A 219 9.09 2.01 -6.81
N ALA A 220 8.35 1.16 -6.08
CA ALA A 220 7.13 0.54 -6.61
C ALA A 220 5.93 1.51 -6.68
N LEU A 221 6.03 2.68 -6.04
CA LEU A 221 4.98 3.70 -6.02
C LEU A 221 5.49 4.98 -6.68
N ASP A 222 4.74 5.45 -7.68
CA ASP A 222 4.87 6.76 -8.32
C ASP A 222 3.57 7.55 -8.17
N ASP A 223 3.64 8.88 -8.25
CA ASP A 223 2.51 9.78 -7.97
C ASP A 223 1.28 9.60 -8.87
N ASN A 224 1.43 9.01 -10.07
CA ASN A 224 0.36 8.84 -11.06
C ASN A 224 -0.19 7.40 -11.16
N GLN A 225 0.14 6.54 -10.21
CA GLN A 225 -0.28 5.13 -10.29
C GLN A 225 -1.70 4.93 -9.75
N ARG A 226 -2.42 4.00 -10.37
CA ARG A 226 -3.71 3.52 -9.87
C ARG A 226 -3.47 2.27 -9.04
N ILE A 227 -3.99 2.29 -7.82
CA ILE A 227 -3.89 1.18 -6.88
C ILE A 227 -5.27 0.54 -6.75
N ARG A 228 -5.34 -0.76 -6.96
CA ARG A 228 -6.53 -1.59 -6.75
C ARG A 228 -6.21 -2.69 -5.76
N VAL A 229 -7.15 -2.95 -4.88
CA VAL A 229 -7.08 -4.04 -3.90
C VAL A 229 -8.13 -5.07 -4.29
N ILE A 230 -7.69 -6.30 -4.51
CA ILE A 230 -8.50 -7.41 -5.01
C ILE A 230 -8.58 -8.46 -3.92
N SER A 231 -9.78 -8.97 -3.63
CA SER A 231 -9.97 -10.05 -2.67
C SER A 231 -9.39 -11.36 -3.24
N GLN A 232 -8.63 -12.10 -2.42
CA GLN A 232 -8.20 -13.45 -2.83
C GLN A 232 -9.33 -14.50 -2.74
N LEU A 233 -10.38 -14.23 -1.96
CA LEU A 233 -11.53 -15.11 -1.84
C LEU A 233 -12.48 -14.97 -3.04
N ASP A 234 -12.55 -13.79 -3.64
CA ASP A 234 -13.38 -13.48 -4.80
C ASP A 234 -12.67 -12.42 -5.66
N GLU A 235 -12.03 -12.85 -6.73
CA GLU A 235 -11.27 -11.99 -7.64
C GLU A 235 -12.13 -10.95 -8.36
N GLN A 236 -13.46 -11.13 -8.38
CA GLN A 236 -14.37 -10.15 -8.96
C GLN A 236 -14.55 -8.93 -8.05
N VAL A 237 -14.27 -9.08 -6.74
CA VAL A 237 -14.33 -7.98 -5.78
C VAL A 237 -13.02 -7.23 -5.77
N SER A 238 -13.03 -6.07 -6.38
CA SER A 238 -11.88 -5.16 -6.41
C SER A 238 -12.28 -3.74 -6.02
N VAL A 239 -11.43 -3.07 -5.25
CA VAL A 239 -11.66 -1.72 -4.73
C VAL A 239 -10.49 -0.82 -5.06
N ALA A 240 -10.77 0.38 -5.53
CA ALA A 240 -9.74 1.40 -5.69
C ALA A 240 -9.22 1.87 -4.31
N ALA A 241 -7.93 2.05 -4.22
CA ALA A 241 -7.26 2.44 -3.00
C ALA A 241 -6.33 3.63 -3.22
N LYS A 242 -6.03 4.33 -2.13
CA LYS A 242 -5.05 5.42 -2.10
C LYS A 242 -4.05 5.18 -0.99
N VAL A 243 -2.81 5.59 -1.20
CA VAL A 243 -1.81 5.57 -0.14
C VAL A 243 -2.26 6.52 0.98
N ARG A 244 -2.49 5.97 2.17
CA ARG A 244 -2.79 6.73 3.38
C ARG A 244 -1.52 7.03 4.16
N GLN A 245 -0.66 6.03 4.26
CA GLN A 245 0.58 6.15 5.03
C GLN A 245 1.66 5.30 4.38
N LEU A 246 2.83 5.88 4.27
CA LEU A 246 4.06 5.23 3.85
C LEU A 246 5.01 5.22 5.05
N ALA A 247 5.44 4.04 5.49
CA ALA A 247 6.37 3.96 6.61
C ALA A 247 7.71 4.61 6.22
N PRO A 248 8.29 5.48 7.06
CA PRO A 248 9.58 6.11 6.75
C PRO A 248 10.76 5.12 6.81
N GLN A 249 10.55 3.99 7.50
CA GLN A 249 11.57 2.95 7.65
C GLN A 249 11.39 1.85 6.61
N ILE A 250 12.52 1.37 6.11
CA ILE A 250 12.62 0.26 5.20
C ILE A 250 13.02 -0.97 5.99
N ASN A 251 12.35 -2.09 5.76
CA ASN A 251 12.80 -3.37 6.28
C ASN A 251 14.08 -3.77 5.54
N ALA A 252 15.21 -3.85 6.27
CA ALA A 252 16.53 -4.11 5.68
C ALA A 252 16.65 -5.55 5.13
N GLU A 253 15.90 -6.51 5.67
CA GLU A 253 15.94 -7.92 5.25
C GLU A 253 15.20 -8.13 3.93
N THR A 254 13.99 -7.58 3.83
CA THR A 254 13.12 -7.73 2.65
C THR A 254 13.33 -6.63 1.61
N ARG A 255 13.98 -5.51 1.99
CA ARG A 255 14.11 -4.28 1.18
C ARG A 255 12.76 -3.71 0.77
N THR A 256 11.75 -3.90 1.59
CA THR A 256 10.40 -3.41 1.39
C THR A 256 10.06 -2.29 2.36
N GLN A 257 9.08 -1.49 1.98
CA GLN A 257 8.50 -0.42 2.76
C GLN A 257 7.05 -0.76 3.06
N HIS A 258 6.67 -0.62 4.33
CA HIS A 258 5.31 -0.88 4.78
C HIS A 258 4.37 0.24 4.34
N VAL A 259 3.33 -0.11 3.58
CA VAL A 259 2.37 0.84 3.01
C VAL A 259 0.96 0.50 3.50
N ARG A 260 0.26 1.52 3.97
CA ARG A 260 -1.13 1.44 4.38
C ARG A 260 -2.02 2.14 3.36
N LEU A 261 -2.98 1.42 2.83
CA LEU A 261 -3.85 1.84 1.74
C LEU A 261 -5.26 2.06 2.26
N ALA A 262 -5.77 3.28 2.13
CA ALA A 262 -7.17 3.60 2.38
C ALA A 262 -8.03 3.12 1.20
N LEU A 263 -9.05 2.33 1.48
CA LEU A 263 -10.00 1.80 0.51
C LEU A 263 -11.14 2.80 0.30
N GLN A 264 -11.58 3.00 -0.94
CA GLN A 264 -12.67 3.96 -1.25
C GLN A 264 -14.03 3.49 -0.71
N HIS A 265 -14.27 2.20 -0.68
CA HIS A 265 -15.44 1.58 -0.05
C HIS A 265 -15.02 0.24 0.55
N MET A 266 -15.86 -0.31 1.42
CA MET A 266 -15.51 -1.47 2.22
C MET A 266 -16.47 -2.63 1.97
N PRO A 267 -16.17 -3.53 1.05
CA PRO A 267 -16.95 -4.76 0.86
C PRO A 267 -16.91 -5.66 2.10
N ASP A 268 -17.98 -6.42 2.32
CA ASP A 268 -18.07 -7.34 3.46
C ASP A 268 -17.02 -8.48 3.40
N SER A 269 -16.56 -8.82 2.20
CA SER A 269 -15.49 -9.81 2.00
C SER A 269 -14.12 -9.36 2.52
N PHE A 270 -13.89 -8.06 2.72
CA PHE A 270 -12.64 -7.52 3.25
C PHE A 270 -12.66 -7.51 4.77
N ARG A 271 -12.68 -8.70 5.37
CA ARG A 271 -12.64 -8.85 6.82
C ARG A 271 -11.22 -8.65 7.36
N PRO A 272 -11.04 -8.14 8.58
CA PRO A 272 -9.73 -8.13 9.24
C PRO A 272 -9.07 -9.50 9.19
N GLY A 273 -7.78 -9.54 8.83
CA GLY A 273 -7.03 -10.77 8.64
C GLY A 273 -7.16 -11.42 7.25
N SER A 274 -8.09 -10.97 6.38
CA SER A 274 -8.20 -11.52 5.03
C SER A 274 -7.02 -11.08 4.15
N THR A 275 -6.52 -12.01 3.33
CA THR A 275 -5.46 -11.74 2.36
C THR A 275 -6.05 -11.10 1.10
N VAL A 276 -5.35 -10.12 0.57
CA VAL A 276 -5.71 -9.39 -0.64
C VAL A 276 -4.52 -9.31 -1.58
N THR A 277 -4.80 -9.09 -2.87
CA THR A 277 -3.79 -8.75 -3.85
C THR A 277 -3.86 -7.25 -4.14
N VAL A 278 -2.78 -6.56 -3.89
CA VAL A 278 -2.62 -5.15 -4.25
C VAL A 278 -2.04 -5.08 -5.66
N GLU A 279 -2.81 -4.53 -6.58
CA GLU A 279 -2.44 -4.32 -7.97
C GLU A 279 -2.10 -2.86 -8.19
N ILE A 280 -0.86 -2.60 -8.61
CA ILE A 280 -0.37 -1.25 -8.91
C ILE A 280 -0.18 -1.14 -10.40
N SER A 281 -0.94 -0.25 -11.04
CA SER A 281 -0.84 0.03 -12.47
C SER A 281 -0.21 1.40 -12.68
N GLY A 282 0.94 1.43 -13.38
CA GLY A 282 1.50 2.69 -13.86
C GLY A 282 0.83 3.15 -15.15
N ASP A 283 0.92 4.43 -15.46
CA ASP A 283 0.60 4.98 -16.78
C ASP A 283 1.72 4.63 -17.79
N ALA A 284 2.16 3.36 -17.82
CA ALA A 284 3.04 2.94 -18.89
C ALA A 284 2.27 3.08 -20.21
N PRO A 285 2.84 3.73 -21.21
CA PRO A 285 2.22 3.78 -22.53
C PRO A 285 1.94 2.37 -22.99
N PRO A 286 0.83 2.13 -23.68
CA PRO A 286 0.50 0.84 -24.21
C PRO A 286 1.68 0.30 -25.02
N PHE A 287 2.03 -0.97 -24.82
CA PHE A 287 3.16 -1.58 -25.48
C PHE A 287 2.77 -2.90 -26.13
N HIS A 288 3.52 -3.25 -27.18
CA HIS A 288 3.47 -4.57 -27.79
C HIS A 288 4.76 -5.32 -27.51
N GLU A 289 4.66 -6.60 -27.27
CA GLU A 289 5.83 -7.47 -27.08
C GLU A 289 6.13 -8.23 -28.37
N LEU A 290 7.30 -7.99 -28.95
CA LEU A 290 7.76 -8.61 -30.18
C LEU A 290 9.09 -9.33 -29.96
N PRO A 291 9.44 -10.32 -30.81
CA PRO A 291 10.79 -10.84 -30.86
C PRO A 291 11.78 -9.72 -31.20
N GLY A 292 12.94 -9.69 -30.53
CA GLY A 292 13.97 -8.68 -30.77
C GLY A 292 14.45 -8.61 -32.21
N SER A 293 14.32 -9.72 -32.97
CA SER A 293 14.63 -9.81 -34.39
C SER A 293 13.67 -9.02 -35.29
N ALA A 294 12.50 -8.61 -34.79
CA ALA A 294 11.51 -7.84 -35.55
C ALA A 294 11.88 -6.36 -35.68
N VAL A 295 12.70 -5.85 -34.74
CA VAL A 295 13.06 -4.42 -34.67
C VAL A 295 14.37 -4.18 -35.40
N VAL A 296 14.36 -3.21 -36.31
CA VAL A 296 15.54 -2.79 -37.09
C VAL A 296 15.86 -1.34 -36.72
N GLU A 297 17.13 -1.03 -36.57
CA GLU A 297 17.63 0.31 -36.43
C GLU A 297 18.12 0.85 -37.77
N ARG A 298 17.51 1.92 -38.25
CA ARG A 298 17.90 2.62 -39.48
C ARG A 298 17.87 4.11 -39.25
N ASP A 299 18.95 4.81 -39.63
CA ASP A 299 19.09 6.26 -39.50
C ASP A 299 18.85 6.78 -38.05
N GLY A 300 19.22 5.98 -37.04
CA GLY A 300 19.02 6.32 -35.63
C GLY A 300 17.59 6.14 -35.11
N LEU A 301 16.69 5.57 -35.92
CA LEU A 301 15.31 5.29 -35.56
C LEU A 301 15.08 3.78 -35.49
N SER A 302 14.35 3.33 -34.47
CA SER A 302 13.87 1.96 -34.38
C SER A 302 12.60 1.81 -35.20
N GLN A 303 12.57 0.81 -36.09
CA GLN A 303 11.46 0.57 -37.01
C GLN A 303 11.08 -0.91 -37.01
N VAL A 304 9.84 -1.19 -37.36
CA VAL A 304 9.32 -2.54 -37.64
C VAL A 304 8.68 -2.59 -39.03
N TRP A 305 8.70 -3.76 -39.63
CA TRP A 305 8.08 -4.00 -40.94
C TRP A 305 6.69 -4.58 -40.75
N VAL A 306 5.67 -3.79 -41.05
CA VAL A 306 4.26 -4.22 -41.02
C VAL A 306 3.87 -4.68 -42.42
N ILE A 307 3.13 -5.78 -42.50
CA ILE A 307 2.61 -6.32 -43.77
C ILE A 307 1.24 -5.71 -44.03
N ASP A 308 1.12 -5.03 -45.16
CA ASP A 308 -0.21 -4.58 -45.65
C ASP A 308 -0.96 -5.79 -46.23
N PRO A 309 -2.10 -6.18 -45.63
CA PRO A 309 -2.82 -7.36 -46.06
C PRO A 309 -3.49 -7.24 -47.45
N SER A 310 -3.73 -6.02 -47.93
CA SER A 310 -4.39 -5.75 -49.20
C SER A 310 -3.43 -5.85 -50.39
N THR A 311 -2.18 -5.44 -50.22
CA THR A 311 -1.18 -5.35 -51.27
C THR A 311 -0.06 -6.38 -51.15
N SER A 312 0.03 -7.07 -50.00
CA SER A 312 1.13 -7.97 -49.63
C SER A 312 2.50 -7.29 -49.73
N THR A 313 2.54 -6.02 -49.36
CA THR A 313 3.75 -5.19 -49.34
C THR A 313 4.17 -4.81 -47.94
N LEU A 314 5.43 -4.46 -47.75
CA LEU A 314 6.00 -4.02 -46.49
C LEU A 314 5.85 -2.51 -46.32
N VAL A 315 5.42 -2.12 -45.12
CA VAL A 315 5.38 -0.74 -44.66
C VAL A 315 6.27 -0.59 -43.43
N ALA A 316 7.22 0.34 -43.48
CA ALA A 316 8.05 0.65 -42.32
C ALA A 316 7.25 1.52 -41.35
N ARG A 317 7.19 1.13 -40.07
CA ARG A 317 6.63 1.94 -38.99
C ARG A 317 7.69 2.23 -37.94
N THR A 318 7.83 3.49 -37.59
CA THR A 318 8.72 3.89 -36.49
C THR A 318 8.08 3.54 -35.16
N VAL A 319 8.89 2.95 -34.27
CA VAL A 319 8.50 2.52 -32.94
C VAL A 319 9.51 3.01 -31.91
N GLN A 320 9.06 3.19 -30.69
CA GLN A 320 9.93 3.46 -29.57
C GLN A 320 10.21 2.18 -28.80
N VAL A 321 11.47 1.81 -28.64
CA VAL A 321 11.87 0.68 -27.82
C VAL A 321 11.85 1.10 -26.36
N LEU A 322 10.98 0.45 -25.56
CA LEU A 322 10.83 0.71 -24.13
C LEU A 322 11.81 -0.15 -23.30
N THR A 323 11.88 -1.44 -23.59
CA THR A 323 12.74 -2.37 -22.85
C THR A 323 13.11 -3.56 -23.72
N ARG A 324 14.34 -4.08 -23.56
CA ARG A 324 14.78 -5.35 -24.16
C ARG A 324 15.01 -6.37 -23.04
N THR A 325 14.36 -7.52 -23.12
CA THR A 325 14.46 -8.59 -22.10
C THR A 325 14.69 -9.93 -22.81
N GLY A 326 15.92 -10.43 -22.77
CA GLY A 326 16.29 -11.66 -23.48
C GLY A 326 16.04 -11.55 -24.98
N SER A 327 15.26 -12.48 -25.56
CA SER A 327 14.91 -12.51 -27.00
C SER A 327 13.71 -11.61 -27.34
N LYS A 328 13.07 -10.96 -26.37
CA LYS A 328 11.87 -10.14 -26.54
C LYS A 328 12.15 -8.65 -26.33
N VAL A 329 11.39 -7.85 -27.05
CA VAL A 329 11.46 -6.38 -27.01
C VAL A 329 10.07 -5.84 -26.79
N ARG A 330 9.92 -4.90 -25.85
CA ARG A 330 8.71 -4.12 -25.66
C ARG A 330 8.83 -2.82 -26.43
N ILE A 331 7.85 -2.56 -27.28
CA ILE A 331 7.81 -1.39 -28.14
C ILE A 331 6.50 -0.64 -27.95
N SER A 332 6.56 0.68 -28.13
CA SER A 332 5.39 1.57 -28.21
C SER A 332 5.37 2.21 -29.59
N GLY A 333 4.19 2.36 -30.20
CA GLY A 333 4.00 2.97 -31.51
C GLY A 333 2.59 2.78 -32.04
N GLU A 334 2.31 3.34 -33.22
CA GLU A 334 1.02 3.16 -33.91
C GLU A 334 0.93 1.77 -34.56
N LEU A 335 0.70 0.77 -33.74
CA LEU A 335 0.49 -0.62 -34.14
C LEU A 335 -0.87 -1.06 -33.65
N HIS A 336 -1.59 -1.85 -34.48
CA HIS A 336 -2.95 -2.31 -34.17
C HIS A 336 -2.95 -3.82 -33.96
N GLU A 337 -3.85 -4.29 -33.15
CA GLU A 337 -4.10 -5.70 -32.94
C GLU A 337 -4.42 -6.42 -34.25
N GLY A 338 -3.83 -7.61 -34.43
CA GLY A 338 -3.98 -8.39 -35.66
C GLY A 338 -3.08 -7.96 -36.82
N GLU A 339 -2.35 -6.86 -36.72
CA GLU A 339 -1.33 -6.50 -37.72
C GLU A 339 -0.18 -7.51 -37.68
N LYS A 340 0.35 -7.82 -38.88
CA LYS A 340 1.44 -8.79 -39.05
C LYS A 340 2.76 -8.09 -39.15
N VAL A 341 3.68 -8.38 -38.25
CA VAL A 341 5.04 -7.82 -38.19
C VAL A 341 6.05 -8.88 -38.59
N VAL A 342 6.96 -8.52 -39.45
CA VAL A 342 8.03 -9.42 -39.92
C VAL A 342 9.04 -9.66 -38.80
N THR A 343 9.39 -10.93 -38.58
CA THR A 343 10.30 -11.33 -37.49
C THR A 343 11.67 -11.81 -37.99
N ALA A 344 11.80 -12.12 -39.29
CA ALA A 344 13.08 -12.61 -39.84
C ALA A 344 13.43 -11.92 -41.18
N GLY A 345 14.73 -11.64 -41.37
CA GLY A 345 15.27 -11.02 -42.59
C GLY A 345 15.07 -9.49 -42.67
N VAL A 346 14.75 -8.86 -41.59
CA VAL A 346 14.33 -7.43 -41.50
C VAL A 346 15.37 -6.42 -42.05
N ASN A 347 16.67 -6.71 -41.95
CA ASN A 347 17.74 -5.76 -42.31
C ASN A 347 17.87 -5.50 -43.82
N GLY A 348 17.39 -6.41 -44.67
CA GLY A 348 17.48 -6.29 -46.12
C GLY A 348 16.17 -5.86 -46.81
N MET A 349 15.17 -5.39 -46.07
CA MET A 349 13.84 -5.06 -46.58
C MET A 349 13.71 -3.59 -46.96
N GLN A 350 12.80 -3.33 -47.91
CA GLN A 350 12.48 -1.98 -48.37
C GLN A 350 10.95 -1.74 -48.34
N SER A 351 10.56 -0.51 -48.10
CA SER A 351 9.15 -0.12 -48.17
C SER A 351 8.58 -0.35 -49.58
N GLY A 352 7.37 -0.90 -49.69
CA GLY A 352 6.72 -1.27 -50.93
C GLY A 352 7.19 -2.62 -51.51
N GLN A 353 8.10 -3.32 -50.89
CA GLN A 353 8.58 -4.62 -51.35
C GLN A 353 7.47 -5.67 -51.24
N LYS A 354 7.16 -6.38 -52.36
CA LYS A 354 6.24 -7.53 -52.35
C LYS A 354 6.89 -8.72 -51.66
N ILE A 355 6.10 -9.37 -50.81
CA ILE A 355 6.55 -10.53 -50.02
C ILE A 355 5.54 -11.70 -50.10
N ARG A 356 6.05 -12.88 -49.79
CA ARG A 356 5.21 -14.06 -49.57
C ARG A 356 5.19 -14.42 -48.09
N MET A 357 4.01 -14.37 -47.48
CA MET A 357 3.84 -14.68 -46.09
C MET A 357 4.09 -16.16 -45.80
N GLN A 358 4.94 -16.44 -44.83
CA GLN A 358 5.15 -17.76 -44.27
C GLN A 358 4.98 -17.68 -42.76
N ARG A 359 4.01 -18.43 -42.21
CA ARG A 359 3.75 -18.41 -40.76
C ARG A 359 4.92 -19.06 -40.03
N GLU A 360 5.36 -18.44 -38.96
CA GLU A 360 6.33 -19.03 -38.03
C GLU A 360 5.71 -20.29 -37.42
N VAL A 361 6.30 -21.42 -37.60
CA VAL A 361 5.91 -22.64 -36.87
C VAL A 361 6.61 -22.57 -35.54
N SER A 362 5.86 -22.29 -34.46
CA SER A 362 6.40 -22.43 -33.12
C SER A 362 6.78 -23.88 -32.85
N LEU A 363 8.06 -24.13 -32.67
CA LEU A 363 8.62 -25.37 -32.16
C LEU A 363 8.42 -25.47 -30.65
#